data_d89ad54d0a13f6f7b649d21685e54520
#
_entry.id   d89ad54d0a13f6f7b649d21685e54520
#
_cell.length_a   1.000
_cell.length_b   1.000
_cell.length_c   1.000
_cell.angle_alpha   90.00
_cell.angle_beta   90.00
_cell.angle_gamma   90.00
#
_symmetry.space_group_name_H-M   'P 1'
#
loop_
_entity.id
_entity.type
_entity.pdbx_description
1 polymer ?
#
loop_
_entity_poly.entity_id
_entity_poly.type
_entity_poly.pdbx_seq_one_letter_code
_entity_poly.pdbx_strand_id
1 'polypeptide(L)'
;FAAGILANVGLLGYYKYTDFFIKNVNFIAGTHIPLQHIILPIGISFFTFQLIAFLVDSFRGETKNYDIIDYLLFITFFPQLIVGPIIHHAEIVPQFEDKKNHRLNFDNVALGIFIFSIGCFKKMMLADPLTTDAQGFFNNVNNHLPFIQSWFHSIEYTVSYYFDLSGYADMAIGLGWMFNIKIPQNFNSPYKAKDFQEYWQRWHMTLSRFLSSYIFRNVYRRGVKYRNYYVASMCTFFVSGFWHGAGWTFVVWGIVNGILVCIASYRNKHNMKTPLWLGIPLTFILAVFVRVLFVSNTFTDAWYVLRGMFNFSTLHLSAIKDALMGNWDMWLLNLFGLAICWFTPTTKKMTEHFKPNWKYLLYAAT
;
A
#
# COMPACT_ATOMS: atom_id res chain seq x y z
N PHE A 1 10.88 -27.40 -6.40
CA PHE A 1 9.88 -26.43 -6.04
C PHE A 1 9.96 -26.05 -4.56
N ALA A 2 9.73 -27.00 -3.61
CA ALA A 2 9.74 -26.73 -2.18
C ALA A 2 11.04 -26.05 -1.69
N ALA A 3 12.20 -26.50 -2.16
CA ALA A 3 13.49 -25.91 -1.82
C ALA A 3 13.59 -24.42 -2.23
N GLY A 4 13.09 -24.08 -3.43
CA GLY A 4 13.05 -22.68 -3.89
C GLY A 4 12.14 -21.79 -3.04
N ILE A 5 10.95 -22.28 -2.66
CA ILE A 5 10.05 -21.55 -1.74
C ILE A 5 10.72 -21.37 -0.37
N LEU A 6 11.28 -22.44 0.21
CA LEU A 6 11.96 -22.37 1.52
C LEU A 6 13.16 -21.42 1.50
N ALA A 7 13.94 -21.41 0.41
CA ALA A 7 15.06 -20.47 0.26
C ALA A 7 14.56 -19.01 0.26
N ASN A 8 13.52 -18.68 -0.51
CA ASN A 8 12.96 -17.34 -0.58
C ASN A 8 12.35 -16.90 0.77
N VAL A 9 11.56 -17.76 1.41
CA VAL A 9 10.97 -17.48 2.73
C VAL A 9 12.06 -17.41 3.80
N GLY A 10 13.10 -18.26 3.73
CA GLY A 10 14.23 -18.24 4.65
C GLY A 10 15.06 -16.96 4.54
N LEU A 11 15.35 -16.50 3.32
CA LEU A 11 16.03 -15.23 3.09
C LEU A 11 15.23 -14.04 3.65
N LEU A 12 13.93 -13.99 3.35
CA LEU A 12 13.05 -12.96 3.90
C LEU A 12 12.99 -13.04 5.43
N GLY A 13 12.94 -14.26 5.98
CA GLY A 13 12.98 -14.54 7.42
C GLY A 13 14.26 -13.99 8.06
N TYR A 14 15.39 -14.29 7.46
CA TYR A 14 16.69 -13.83 7.95
C TYR A 14 16.81 -12.30 7.92
N TYR A 15 16.56 -11.67 6.80
CA TYR A 15 16.75 -10.22 6.69
C TYR A 15 15.69 -9.40 7.42
N LYS A 16 14.44 -9.85 7.46
CA LYS A 16 13.33 -9.01 7.98
C LYS A 16 12.89 -9.41 9.38
N TYR A 17 12.96 -10.69 9.75
CA TYR A 17 12.30 -11.19 10.96
C TYR A 17 13.25 -11.68 12.05
N THR A 18 14.57 -11.71 11.84
CA THR A 18 15.53 -12.19 12.84
C THR A 18 15.37 -11.46 14.17
N ASP A 19 15.42 -10.13 14.18
CA ASP A 19 15.32 -9.36 15.42
C ASP A 19 13.92 -9.45 16.05
N PHE A 20 12.88 -9.59 15.25
CA PHE A 20 11.53 -9.84 15.75
C PHE A 20 11.45 -11.17 16.50
N PHE A 21 12.00 -12.24 15.96
CA PHE A 21 12.02 -13.55 16.63
C PHE A 21 12.91 -13.53 17.87
N ILE A 22 14.09 -12.91 17.82
CA ILE A 22 14.97 -12.77 18.98
C ILE A 22 14.26 -12.01 20.11
N LYS A 23 13.58 -10.88 19.83
CA LYS A 23 12.81 -10.14 20.84
C LYS A 23 11.73 -11.00 21.50
N ASN A 24 10.99 -11.79 20.70
CA ASN A 24 9.94 -12.67 21.23
C ASN A 24 10.53 -13.82 22.05
N VAL A 25 11.63 -14.44 21.63
CA VAL A 25 12.33 -15.50 22.38
C VAL A 25 12.85 -14.93 23.70
N ASN A 26 13.52 -13.78 23.67
CA ASN A 26 14.01 -13.12 24.89
C ASN A 26 12.87 -12.82 25.87
N PHE A 27 11.73 -12.37 25.37
CA PHE A 27 10.56 -12.09 26.21
C PHE A 27 9.94 -13.36 26.84
N ILE A 28 9.79 -14.45 26.05
CA ILE A 28 9.12 -15.67 26.50
C ILE A 28 10.04 -16.52 27.39
N ALA A 29 11.30 -16.66 26.97
CA ALA A 29 12.27 -17.56 27.65
C ALA A 29 13.16 -16.84 28.68
N GLY A 30 13.02 -15.50 28.84
CA GLY A 30 13.89 -14.72 29.72
C GLY A 30 15.37 -14.70 29.31
N THR A 31 15.65 -14.91 28.02
CA THR A 31 17.01 -14.91 27.48
C THR A 31 17.45 -13.49 27.10
N HIS A 32 18.75 -13.29 26.93
CA HIS A 32 19.35 -12.00 26.54
C HIS A 32 20.16 -12.13 25.23
N ILE A 33 19.60 -12.82 24.22
CA ILE A 33 20.22 -12.96 22.91
C ILE A 33 20.34 -11.56 22.29
N PRO A 34 21.54 -11.14 21.83
CA PRO A 34 21.73 -9.82 21.25
C PRO A 34 20.99 -9.70 19.90
N LEU A 35 20.40 -8.51 19.67
CA LEU A 35 19.79 -8.18 18.37
C LEU A 35 20.89 -8.06 17.31
N GLN A 36 20.58 -8.51 16.11
CA GLN A 36 21.56 -8.59 15.02
C GLN A 36 21.62 -7.32 14.16
N HIS A 37 20.58 -6.47 14.22
CA HIS A 37 20.45 -5.23 13.45
C HIS A 37 20.76 -5.41 11.95
N ILE A 38 20.26 -6.50 11.37
CA ILE A 38 20.48 -6.85 9.97
C ILE A 38 19.86 -5.79 9.07
N ILE A 39 20.65 -5.21 8.17
CA ILE A 39 20.17 -4.22 7.20
C ILE A 39 19.29 -4.93 6.18
N LEU A 40 18.03 -4.47 6.07
CA LEU A 40 17.06 -5.01 5.13
C LEU A 40 17.40 -4.55 3.70
N PRO A 41 17.68 -5.47 2.76
CA PRO A 41 17.88 -5.10 1.36
C PRO A 41 16.63 -4.44 0.75
N ILE A 42 16.84 -3.37 -0.01
CA ILE A 42 15.76 -2.62 -0.65
C ILE A 42 14.98 -3.54 -1.60
N GLY A 43 13.65 -3.50 -1.49
CA GLY A 43 12.75 -4.27 -2.36
C GLY A 43 12.66 -5.77 -2.08
N ILE A 44 13.41 -6.34 -1.11
CA ILE A 44 13.44 -7.79 -0.87
C ILE A 44 12.04 -8.39 -0.68
N SER A 45 11.14 -7.70 -0.01
CA SER A 45 9.77 -8.18 0.24
C SER A 45 8.95 -8.30 -1.04
N PHE A 46 9.07 -7.32 -1.96
CA PHE A 46 8.40 -7.34 -3.27
C PHE A 46 9.03 -8.38 -4.19
N PHE A 47 10.34 -8.40 -4.24
CA PHE A 47 11.11 -9.36 -5.03
C PHE A 47 10.81 -10.80 -4.61
N THR A 48 10.77 -11.09 -3.30
CA THR A 48 10.40 -12.41 -2.78
C THR A 48 9.01 -12.84 -3.26
N PHE A 49 8.03 -11.94 -3.26
CA PHE A 49 6.69 -12.26 -3.76
C PHE A 49 6.69 -12.60 -5.26
N GLN A 50 7.42 -11.85 -6.06
CA GLN A 50 7.54 -12.13 -7.50
C GLN A 50 8.20 -13.48 -7.76
N LEU A 51 9.29 -13.80 -7.04
CA LEU A 51 9.97 -15.08 -7.15
C LEU A 51 9.08 -16.25 -6.71
N ILE A 52 8.36 -16.10 -5.59
CA ILE A 52 7.42 -17.13 -5.11
C ILE A 52 6.31 -17.34 -6.13
N ALA A 53 5.71 -16.25 -6.68
CA ALA A 53 4.69 -16.35 -7.72
C ALA A 53 5.22 -17.11 -8.93
N PHE A 54 6.38 -16.71 -9.45
CA PHE A 54 6.99 -17.37 -10.60
C PHE A 54 7.26 -18.86 -10.34
N LEU A 55 7.79 -19.22 -9.17
CA LEU A 55 8.04 -20.63 -8.80
C LEU A 55 6.74 -21.44 -8.72
N VAL A 56 5.67 -20.88 -8.13
CA VAL A 56 4.36 -21.55 -8.04
C VAL A 56 3.78 -21.76 -9.42
N ASP A 57 3.83 -20.77 -10.29
CA ASP A 57 3.25 -20.83 -11.63
C ASP A 57 4.10 -21.72 -12.56
N SER A 58 5.42 -21.74 -12.36
CA SER A 58 6.31 -22.72 -13.03
C SER A 58 5.98 -24.15 -12.62
N PHE A 59 5.73 -24.39 -11.34
CA PHE A 59 5.30 -25.71 -10.86
C PHE A 59 3.94 -26.13 -11.42
N ARG A 60 3.04 -25.16 -11.66
CA ARG A 60 1.75 -25.37 -12.33
C ARG A 60 1.88 -25.55 -13.84
N GLY A 61 3.06 -25.32 -14.41
CA GLY A 61 3.36 -25.45 -15.83
C GLY A 61 2.97 -24.23 -16.67
N GLU A 62 2.73 -23.09 -16.04
CA GLU A 62 2.31 -21.84 -16.72
C GLU A 62 3.48 -21.12 -17.41
N THR A 63 4.75 -21.48 -17.10
CA THR A 63 5.98 -20.85 -17.63
C THR A 63 6.77 -21.76 -18.58
N LYS A 64 6.16 -22.80 -19.12
CA LYS A 64 6.88 -23.83 -19.94
C LYS A 64 7.60 -23.30 -21.17
N ASN A 65 7.13 -22.19 -21.72
CA ASN A 65 7.65 -21.58 -22.95
C ASN A 65 8.66 -20.46 -22.69
N TYR A 66 8.95 -20.14 -21.41
CA TYR A 66 9.88 -19.06 -21.06
C TYR A 66 11.31 -19.58 -21.03
N ASP A 67 12.22 -18.79 -21.60
CA ASP A 67 13.65 -19.04 -21.50
C ASP A 67 14.28 -18.28 -20.31
N ILE A 68 15.59 -18.40 -20.17
CA ILE A 68 16.33 -17.72 -19.09
C ILE A 68 16.35 -16.20 -19.28
N ILE A 69 16.25 -15.71 -20.51
CA ILE A 69 16.26 -14.28 -20.83
C ILE A 69 14.92 -13.67 -20.40
N ASP A 70 13.80 -14.33 -20.69
CA ASP A 70 12.46 -13.92 -20.25
C ASP A 70 12.38 -13.82 -18.72
N TYR A 71 12.92 -14.81 -18.04
CA TYR A 71 13.00 -14.82 -16.59
C TYR A 71 13.85 -13.66 -16.06
N LEU A 72 15.05 -13.47 -16.60
CA LEU A 72 15.95 -12.37 -16.18
C LEU A 72 15.32 -11.02 -16.45
N LEU A 73 14.72 -10.80 -17.63
CA LEU A 73 14.00 -9.55 -17.96
C LEU A 73 12.86 -9.32 -16.97
N PHE A 74 12.06 -10.34 -16.67
CA PHE A 74 10.96 -10.24 -15.72
C PHE A 74 11.42 -9.77 -14.34
N ILE A 75 12.47 -10.42 -13.78
CA ILE A 75 12.92 -10.12 -12.42
C ILE A 75 13.77 -8.86 -12.30
N THR A 76 14.42 -8.41 -13.39
CA THR A 76 15.29 -7.22 -13.38
C THR A 76 14.64 -5.98 -13.98
N PHE A 77 13.39 -6.05 -14.42
CA PHE A 77 12.68 -4.91 -14.99
C PHE A 77 12.51 -3.80 -13.94
N PHE A 78 13.41 -2.83 -14.01
CA PHE A 78 13.66 -1.86 -12.93
C PHE A 78 12.45 -1.00 -12.52
N PRO A 79 11.46 -0.66 -13.39
CA PRO A 79 10.35 0.18 -12.97
C PRO A 79 9.50 -0.42 -11.84
N GLN A 80 9.49 -1.75 -11.69
CA GLN A 80 8.70 -2.45 -10.66
C GLN A 80 9.49 -2.82 -9.41
N LEU A 81 10.84 -2.78 -9.42
CA LEU A 81 11.68 -3.48 -8.45
C LEU A 81 11.55 -3.00 -7.00
N ILE A 82 11.39 -1.72 -6.73
CA ILE A 82 11.49 -1.19 -5.36
C ILE A 82 10.14 -1.17 -4.65
N VAL A 83 9.19 -0.39 -5.15
CA VAL A 83 7.84 -0.20 -4.58
C VAL A 83 6.78 -0.16 -5.70
N GLY A 84 7.14 -0.59 -6.90
CA GLY A 84 6.25 -0.61 -8.06
C GLY A 84 5.10 -1.62 -7.89
N PRO A 85 4.12 -1.59 -8.81
CA PRO A 85 3.07 -2.59 -8.86
C PRO A 85 3.64 -4.01 -8.96
N ILE A 86 3.09 -4.97 -8.19
CA ILE A 86 3.46 -6.38 -8.31
C ILE A 86 2.87 -6.92 -9.61
N ILE A 87 3.73 -7.17 -10.60
CA ILE A 87 3.33 -7.62 -11.93
C ILE A 87 3.44 -9.14 -11.99
N HIS A 88 2.46 -9.76 -12.65
CA HIS A 88 2.51 -11.18 -12.94
C HIS A 88 3.31 -11.43 -14.23
N HIS A 89 4.12 -12.48 -14.25
CA HIS A 89 4.95 -12.82 -15.44
C HIS A 89 4.11 -12.87 -16.73
N ALA A 90 2.91 -13.48 -16.67
CA ALA A 90 2.02 -13.59 -17.83
C ALA A 90 1.51 -12.24 -18.38
N GLU A 91 1.64 -11.15 -17.62
CA GLU A 91 1.25 -9.80 -18.07
C GLU A 91 2.41 -9.06 -18.75
N ILE A 92 3.64 -9.39 -18.41
CA ILE A 92 4.80 -8.60 -18.87
C ILE A 92 5.68 -9.34 -19.87
N VAL A 93 5.93 -10.65 -19.71
CA VAL A 93 6.80 -11.41 -20.62
C VAL A 93 6.31 -11.34 -22.08
N PRO A 94 5.02 -11.53 -22.39
CA PRO A 94 4.55 -11.39 -23.76
C PRO A 94 4.77 -9.98 -24.36
N GLN A 95 4.88 -8.95 -23.51
CA GLN A 95 5.17 -7.59 -23.99
C GLN A 95 6.66 -7.42 -24.32
N PHE A 96 7.56 -8.16 -23.65
CA PHE A 96 8.98 -8.18 -23.99
C PHE A 96 9.23 -8.91 -25.31
N GLU A 97 8.48 -9.96 -25.62
CA GLU A 97 8.58 -10.73 -26.88
C GLU A 97 7.98 -9.98 -28.09
N ASP A 98 7.05 -9.04 -27.87
CA ASP A 98 6.42 -8.31 -28.97
C ASP A 98 7.41 -7.32 -29.61
N LYS A 99 7.85 -7.65 -30.82
CA LYS A 99 8.78 -6.84 -31.63
C LYS A 99 8.29 -5.39 -31.86
N LYS A 100 7.00 -5.12 -31.74
CA LYS A 100 6.46 -3.75 -31.84
C LYS A 100 6.91 -2.89 -30.67
N ASN A 101 7.10 -3.48 -29.51
CA ASN A 101 7.55 -2.78 -28.29
C ASN A 101 9.05 -2.45 -28.31
N HIS A 102 9.84 -3.09 -29.20
CA HIS A 102 11.27 -2.81 -29.33
C HIS A 102 11.57 -1.53 -30.15
N ARG A 103 10.56 -0.87 -30.67
CA ARG A 103 10.72 0.38 -31.45
C ARG A 103 10.33 1.57 -30.59
N LEU A 104 11.09 2.64 -30.68
CA LEU A 104 10.78 3.89 -29.99
C LEU A 104 9.42 4.43 -30.49
N ASN A 105 8.52 4.68 -29.55
CA ASN A 105 7.21 5.27 -29.78
C ASN A 105 7.10 6.59 -29.02
N PHE A 106 7.19 7.71 -29.71
CA PHE A 106 7.19 9.04 -29.11
C PHE A 106 5.88 9.38 -28.40
N ASP A 107 4.73 8.86 -28.83
CA ASP A 107 3.45 9.07 -28.14
C ASP A 107 3.45 8.36 -26.78
N ASN A 108 4.00 7.14 -26.73
CA ASN A 108 4.15 6.40 -25.47
C ASN A 108 5.20 7.04 -24.55
N VAL A 109 6.29 7.58 -25.10
CA VAL A 109 7.28 8.33 -24.33
C VAL A 109 6.64 9.59 -23.74
N ALA A 110 5.90 10.37 -24.53
CA ALA A 110 5.21 11.57 -24.05
C ALA A 110 4.17 11.24 -22.97
N LEU A 111 3.38 10.18 -23.17
CA LEU A 111 2.43 9.69 -22.17
C LEU A 111 3.16 9.25 -20.88
N GLY A 112 4.28 8.53 -21.05
CA GLY A 112 5.10 8.05 -19.94
C GLY A 112 5.67 9.20 -19.10
N ILE A 113 6.20 10.25 -19.75
CA ILE A 113 6.68 11.47 -19.07
C ILE A 113 5.54 12.14 -18.31
N PHE A 114 4.38 12.29 -18.91
CA PHE A 114 3.21 12.90 -18.26
C PHE A 114 2.78 12.13 -17.00
N ILE A 115 2.68 10.78 -17.09
CA ILE A 115 2.32 9.95 -15.92
C ILE A 115 3.41 10.04 -14.85
N PHE A 116 4.68 9.99 -15.27
CA PHE A 116 5.82 10.11 -14.36
C PHE A 116 5.83 11.44 -13.60
N SER A 117 5.55 12.56 -14.29
CA SER A 117 5.46 13.88 -13.65
C SER A 117 4.34 13.96 -12.62
N ILE A 118 3.16 13.37 -12.90
CA ILE A 118 2.08 13.25 -11.90
C ILE A 118 2.55 12.44 -10.68
N GLY A 119 3.29 11.35 -10.92
CA GLY A 119 3.87 10.54 -9.84
C GLY A 119 4.88 11.33 -9.00
N CYS A 120 5.78 12.09 -9.64
CA CYS A 120 6.73 12.97 -8.97
C CYS A 120 6.01 14.05 -8.13
N PHE A 121 5.00 14.70 -8.69
CA PHE A 121 4.18 15.67 -7.96
C PHE A 121 3.57 15.06 -6.70
N LYS A 122 2.93 13.90 -6.81
CA LYS A 122 2.35 13.19 -5.67
C LYS A 122 3.40 12.86 -4.60
N LYS A 123 4.58 12.40 -5.02
CA LYS A 123 5.66 12.00 -4.11
C LYS A 123 6.30 13.21 -3.46
N MET A 124 6.82 14.16 -4.25
CA MET A 124 7.68 15.23 -3.77
C MET A 124 6.90 16.39 -3.16
N MET A 125 5.74 16.75 -3.74
CA MET A 125 4.99 17.93 -3.31
C MET A 125 3.92 17.62 -2.26
N LEU A 126 3.41 16.38 -2.22
CA LEU A 126 2.36 16.01 -1.27
C LEU A 126 2.86 15.00 -0.22
N ALA A 127 3.41 13.86 -0.66
CA ALA A 127 3.74 12.80 0.27
C ALA A 127 4.91 13.15 1.19
N ASP A 128 6.04 13.62 0.67
CA ASP A 128 7.25 13.82 1.47
C ASP A 128 7.07 14.89 2.56
N PRO A 129 6.53 16.09 2.30
CA PRO A 129 6.30 17.07 3.35
C PRO A 129 5.35 16.56 4.43
N LEU A 130 4.18 16.03 4.04
CA LEU A 130 3.19 15.50 4.98
C LEU A 130 3.71 14.29 5.77
N THR A 131 4.51 13.40 5.14
CA THR A 131 5.11 12.25 5.84
C THR A 131 6.11 12.72 6.89
N THR A 132 6.93 13.71 6.57
CA THR A 132 7.97 14.23 7.48
C THR A 132 7.34 14.84 8.73
N ASP A 133 6.29 15.65 8.56
CA ASP A 133 5.58 16.28 9.68
C ASP A 133 4.85 15.22 10.53
N ALA A 134 4.09 14.34 9.90
CA ALA A 134 3.38 13.26 10.60
C ALA A 134 4.34 12.32 11.34
N GLN A 135 5.47 11.93 10.75
CA GLN A 135 6.49 11.10 11.43
C GLN A 135 7.10 11.82 12.63
N GLY A 136 7.31 13.14 12.54
CA GLY A 136 7.73 13.95 13.68
C GLY A 136 6.79 13.81 14.87
N PHE A 137 5.48 13.84 14.64
CA PHE A 137 4.48 13.58 15.67
C PHE A 137 4.52 12.14 16.18
N PHE A 138 4.48 11.14 15.30
CA PHE A 138 4.43 9.72 15.70
C PHE A 138 5.70 9.23 16.41
N ASN A 139 6.84 9.86 16.18
CA ASN A 139 8.10 9.56 16.90
C ASN A 139 8.15 10.19 18.29
N ASN A 140 7.28 11.17 18.62
CA ASN A 140 7.25 11.90 19.88
C ASN A 140 5.92 11.70 20.65
N VAL A 141 5.25 10.57 20.45
CA VAL A 141 3.98 10.25 21.10
C VAL A 141 4.15 10.15 22.63
N ASN A 142 3.20 10.74 23.36
CA ASN A 142 3.12 10.68 24.81
C ASN A 142 1.66 10.50 25.29
N ASN A 143 1.44 10.37 26.60
CA ASN A 143 0.12 10.08 27.17
C ASN A 143 -0.84 11.28 27.28
N HIS A 144 -0.40 12.49 26.85
CA HIS A 144 -1.16 13.76 26.97
C HIS A 144 -1.45 14.39 25.60
N LEU A 145 -1.77 13.57 24.60
CA LEU A 145 -2.02 14.05 23.23
C LEU A 145 -3.34 14.83 23.15
N PRO A 146 -3.33 16.05 22.55
CA PRO A 146 -4.53 16.82 22.28
C PRO A 146 -5.38 16.21 21.16
N PHE A 147 -6.70 16.44 21.22
CA PHE A 147 -7.68 15.99 20.26
C PHE A 147 -7.32 16.39 18.81
N ILE A 148 -7.04 17.68 18.60
CA ILE A 148 -6.79 18.23 17.26
C ILE A 148 -5.53 17.64 16.64
N GLN A 149 -4.42 17.60 17.38
CA GLN A 149 -3.15 17.07 16.89
C GLN A 149 -3.24 15.57 16.56
N SER A 150 -3.94 14.80 17.42
CA SER A 150 -4.13 13.36 17.19
C SER A 150 -4.91 13.08 15.90
N TRP A 151 -5.98 13.84 15.61
CA TRP A 151 -6.71 13.72 14.36
C TRP A 151 -5.92 14.25 13.17
N PHE A 152 -5.32 15.42 13.30
CA PHE A 152 -4.59 16.07 12.22
C PHE A 152 -3.49 15.16 11.67
N HIS A 153 -2.55 14.74 12.53
CA HIS A 153 -1.42 13.92 12.08
C HIS A 153 -1.82 12.50 11.67
N SER A 154 -2.92 11.95 12.21
CA SER A 154 -3.44 10.66 11.74
C SER A 154 -4.05 10.76 10.34
N ILE A 155 -4.78 11.83 10.02
CA ILE A 155 -5.30 12.11 8.67
C ILE A 155 -4.13 12.41 7.74
N GLU A 156 -3.23 13.26 8.16
CA GLU A 156 -2.03 13.65 7.42
C GLU A 156 -1.20 12.43 7.00
N TYR A 157 -0.86 11.54 7.93
CA TYR A 157 -0.17 10.31 7.61
C TYR A 157 -0.98 9.41 6.67
N THR A 158 -2.29 9.36 6.83
CA THR A 158 -3.16 8.57 5.95
C THR A 158 -3.13 9.09 4.52
N VAL A 159 -3.18 10.41 4.35
CA VAL A 159 -3.14 11.08 3.04
C VAL A 159 -1.75 10.98 2.42
N SER A 160 -0.70 11.25 3.19
CA SER A 160 0.69 11.17 2.72
C SER A 160 1.06 9.77 2.25
N TYR A 161 0.69 8.74 3.01
CA TYR A 161 0.96 7.34 2.67
C TYR A 161 0.29 6.91 1.36
N TYR A 162 -0.91 7.43 1.08
CA TYR A 162 -1.57 7.21 -0.21
C TYR A 162 -0.79 7.87 -1.35
N PHE A 163 -0.39 9.12 -1.20
CA PHE A 163 0.36 9.83 -2.24
C PHE A 163 1.76 9.26 -2.45
N ASP A 164 2.41 8.80 -1.39
CA ASP A 164 3.70 8.13 -1.45
C ASP A 164 3.63 6.89 -2.35
N LEU A 165 2.78 5.94 -2.00
CA LEU A 165 2.67 4.69 -2.75
C LEU A 165 2.04 4.88 -4.14
N SER A 166 1.03 5.75 -4.28
CA SER A 166 0.42 6.01 -5.58
C SER A 166 1.33 6.81 -6.50
N GLY A 167 2.17 7.70 -5.95
CA GLY A 167 3.18 8.43 -6.67
C GLY A 167 4.25 7.49 -7.25
N TYR A 168 4.79 6.59 -6.43
CA TYR A 168 5.71 5.55 -6.90
C TYR A 168 5.08 4.66 -7.97
N ALA A 169 3.82 4.24 -7.77
CA ALA A 169 3.12 3.42 -8.75
C ALA A 169 2.95 4.15 -10.09
N ASP A 170 2.60 5.45 -10.06
CA ASP A 170 2.47 6.25 -11.28
C ASP A 170 3.82 6.48 -11.95
N MET A 171 4.90 6.75 -11.20
CA MET A 171 6.25 6.84 -11.76
C MET A 171 6.66 5.53 -12.44
N ALA A 172 6.40 4.39 -11.80
CA ALA A 172 6.67 3.07 -12.37
C ALA A 172 5.88 2.83 -13.67
N ILE A 173 4.58 3.17 -13.68
CA ILE A 173 3.72 3.08 -14.87
C ILE A 173 4.24 4.00 -15.98
N GLY A 174 4.63 5.24 -15.64
CA GLY A 174 5.21 6.20 -16.59
C GLY A 174 6.48 5.68 -17.23
N LEU A 175 7.42 5.16 -16.44
CA LEU A 175 8.63 4.49 -16.94
C LEU A 175 8.29 3.30 -17.84
N GLY A 176 7.35 2.44 -17.44
CA GLY A 176 6.89 1.34 -18.28
C GLY A 176 6.42 1.81 -19.66
N TRP A 177 5.60 2.86 -19.72
CA TRP A 177 5.14 3.43 -20.99
C TRP A 177 6.27 3.96 -21.87
N MET A 178 7.33 4.54 -21.28
CA MET A 178 8.50 5.00 -22.06
C MET A 178 9.22 3.85 -22.77
N PHE A 179 9.11 2.62 -22.22
CA PHE A 179 9.62 1.38 -22.83
C PHE A 179 8.55 0.59 -23.59
N ASN A 180 7.37 1.17 -23.88
CA ASN A 180 6.21 0.50 -24.48
C ASN A 180 5.66 -0.68 -23.65
N ILE A 181 5.97 -0.75 -22.37
CA ILE A 181 5.52 -1.81 -21.46
C ILE A 181 4.40 -1.26 -20.55
N LYS A 182 3.25 -1.91 -20.62
CA LYS A 182 2.07 -1.54 -19.83
C LYS A 182 2.13 -2.20 -18.47
N ILE A 183 2.34 -1.39 -17.43
CA ILE A 183 2.30 -1.81 -16.03
C ILE A 183 0.87 -1.65 -15.49
N PRO A 184 0.33 -2.61 -14.71
CA PRO A 184 -1.03 -2.53 -14.18
C PRO A 184 -1.18 -1.42 -13.14
N GLN A 185 -2.37 -0.83 -13.09
CA GLN A 185 -2.73 0.17 -12.08
C GLN A 185 -2.73 -0.44 -10.67
N ASN A 186 -2.20 0.32 -9.70
CA ASN A 186 -2.12 -0.12 -8.30
C ASN A 186 -3.12 0.57 -7.36
N PHE A 187 -3.60 1.77 -7.71
CA PHE A 187 -4.54 2.56 -6.91
C PHE A 187 -5.68 3.11 -7.77
N ASN A 188 -6.92 3.09 -7.23
CA ASN A 188 -8.11 3.61 -7.91
C ASN A 188 -8.96 4.48 -6.96
N SER A 189 -8.44 5.64 -6.51
CA SER A 189 -9.09 6.55 -5.56
C SER A 189 -9.71 5.80 -4.36
N PRO A 190 -8.90 5.17 -3.51
CA PRO A 190 -9.39 4.28 -2.44
C PRO A 190 -10.25 4.99 -1.40
N TYR A 191 -10.04 6.29 -1.17
CA TYR A 191 -10.83 7.07 -0.21
C TYR A 191 -12.22 7.48 -0.71
N LYS A 192 -12.59 7.11 -1.96
CA LYS A 192 -13.96 7.16 -2.49
C LYS A 192 -14.73 5.86 -2.26
N ALA A 193 -14.15 4.88 -1.58
CA ALA A 193 -14.80 3.61 -1.30
C ALA A 193 -15.94 3.77 -0.29
N LYS A 194 -17.07 3.11 -0.54
CA LYS A 194 -18.27 3.15 0.31
C LYS A 194 -18.21 2.19 1.50
N ASP A 195 -17.29 1.21 1.47
CA ASP A 195 -17.07 0.22 2.50
C ASP A 195 -15.64 -0.34 2.44
N PHE A 196 -15.23 -1.10 3.45
CA PHE A 196 -13.88 -1.64 3.56
C PHE A 196 -13.55 -2.73 2.53
N GLN A 197 -14.56 -3.41 1.98
CA GLN A 197 -14.34 -4.37 0.90
C GLN A 197 -13.97 -3.65 -0.39
N GLU A 198 -14.71 -2.59 -0.74
CA GLU A 198 -14.41 -1.75 -1.89
C GLU A 198 -13.08 -0.99 -1.71
N TYR A 199 -12.75 -0.54 -0.47
CA TYR A 199 -11.48 0.09 -0.17
C TYR A 199 -10.29 -0.78 -0.60
N TRP A 200 -10.27 -2.05 -0.24
CA TRP A 200 -9.20 -2.99 -0.62
C TRP A 200 -9.22 -3.40 -2.09
N GLN A 201 -10.36 -3.25 -2.79
CA GLN A 201 -10.42 -3.40 -4.25
C GLN A 201 -9.82 -2.21 -5.00
N ARG A 202 -9.62 -1.07 -4.31
CA ARG A 202 -9.08 0.19 -4.85
C ARG A 202 -7.68 0.52 -4.33
N TRP A 203 -7.29 -0.07 -3.20
CA TRP A 203 -6.02 0.12 -2.52
C TRP A 203 -5.07 -1.02 -2.86
N HIS A 204 -3.84 -0.70 -3.31
CA HIS A 204 -2.76 -1.65 -3.57
C HIS A 204 -3.24 -2.89 -4.37
N MET A 205 -3.91 -2.62 -5.49
CA MET A 205 -4.68 -3.60 -6.28
C MET A 205 -3.82 -4.80 -6.70
N THR A 206 -2.55 -4.57 -7.03
CA THR A 206 -1.64 -5.63 -7.47
C THR A 206 -1.26 -6.56 -6.31
N LEU A 207 -1.00 -6.02 -5.10
CA LEU A 207 -0.80 -6.83 -3.90
C LEU A 207 -2.08 -7.61 -3.53
N SER A 208 -3.24 -6.96 -3.58
CA SER A 208 -4.53 -7.60 -3.30
C SER A 208 -4.80 -8.76 -4.27
N ARG A 209 -4.46 -8.59 -5.55
CA ARG A 209 -4.55 -9.65 -6.57
C ARG A 209 -3.58 -10.79 -6.27
N PHE A 210 -2.34 -10.49 -5.94
CA PHE A 210 -1.33 -11.48 -5.56
C PHE A 210 -1.81 -12.31 -4.36
N LEU A 211 -2.18 -11.66 -3.26
CA LEU A 211 -2.67 -12.34 -2.06
C LEU A 211 -3.95 -13.15 -2.32
N SER A 212 -4.83 -12.66 -3.19
CA SER A 212 -6.03 -13.40 -3.61
C SER A 212 -5.66 -14.68 -4.37
N SER A 213 -4.70 -14.63 -5.28
CA SER A 213 -4.30 -15.77 -6.11
C SER A 213 -3.53 -16.83 -5.34
N TYR A 214 -2.62 -16.43 -4.46
CA TYR A 214 -1.68 -17.34 -3.82
C TYR A 214 -2.06 -17.69 -2.37
N ILE A 215 -2.88 -16.89 -1.68
CA ILE A 215 -3.32 -17.16 -0.30
C ILE A 215 -4.81 -17.45 -0.26
N PHE A 216 -5.66 -16.48 -0.64
CA PHE A 216 -7.11 -16.60 -0.49
C PHE A 216 -7.66 -17.84 -1.21
N ARG A 217 -7.36 -18.01 -2.50
CA ARG A 217 -7.87 -19.15 -3.30
C ARG A 217 -7.38 -20.52 -2.81
N ASN A 218 -6.22 -20.59 -2.17
CA ASN A 218 -5.71 -21.84 -1.59
C ASN A 218 -6.37 -22.18 -0.25
N VAL A 219 -6.84 -21.17 0.52
CA VAL A 219 -7.58 -21.38 1.77
C VAL A 219 -9.06 -21.58 1.51
N TYR A 220 -9.67 -20.78 0.62
CA TYR A 220 -11.09 -20.84 0.31
C TYR A 220 -11.49 -22.14 -0.40
N ARG A 221 -12.55 -22.79 0.09
CA ARG A 221 -13.17 -23.94 -0.59
C ARG A 221 -14.69 -23.89 -0.41
N ARG A 222 -15.42 -23.80 -1.52
CA ARG A 222 -16.88 -23.77 -1.50
C ARG A 222 -17.44 -25.04 -0.85
N GLY A 223 -18.41 -24.85 0.07
CA GLY A 223 -19.09 -25.96 0.76
C GLY A 223 -18.33 -26.52 1.97
N VAL A 224 -17.12 -26.06 2.26
CA VAL A 224 -16.35 -26.48 3.44
C VAL A 224 -16.40 -25.41 4.51
N LYS A 225 -17.05 -25.70 5.67
CA LYS A 225 -17.36 -24.73 6.74
C LYS A 225 -16.13 -23.96 7.23
N TYR A 226 -15.01 -24.64 7.47
CA TYR A 226 -13.76 -24.04 7.97
C TYR A 226 -12.83 -23.48 6.86
N ARG A 227 -13.28 -23.55 5.57
CA ARG A 227 -12.58 -22.96 4.42
C ARG A 227 -13.47 -21.97 3.68
N ASN A 228 -14.33 -21.27 4.41
CA ASN A 228 -15.26 -20.28 3.87
C ASN A 228 -14.56 -18.94 3.56
N TYR A 229 -15.32 -18.01 2.99
CA TYR A 229 -14.84 -16.68 2.61
C TYR A 229 -14.22 -15.93 3.80
N TYR A 230 -14.81 -15.96 4.97
CA TYR A 230 -14.35 -15.20 6.13
C TYR A 230 -13.02 -15.72 6.66
N VAL A 231 -12.87 -17.02 6.77
CA VAL A 231 -11.59 -17.66 7.14
C VAL A 231 -10.51 -17.34 6.13
N ALA A 232 -10.79 -17.47 4.83
CA ALA A 232 -9.85 -17.15 3.78
C ALA A 232 -9.43 -15.67 3.80
N SER A 233 -10.39 -14.76 4.03
CA SER A 233 -10.11 -13.34 4.19
C SER A 233 -9.23 -13.07 5.40
N MET A 234 -9.55 -13.63 6.56
CA MET A 234 -8.75 -13.47 7.79
C MET A 234 -7.32 -13.99 7.61
N CYS A 235 -7.13 -15.17 7.01
CA CYS A 235 -5.80 -15.69 6.68
C CYS A 235 -5.03 -14.76 5.74
N THR A 236 -5.70 -14.25 4.72
CA THR A 236 -5.09 -13.33 3.74
C THR A 236 -4.61 -12.04 4.40
N PHE A 237 -5.43 -11.43 5.25
CA PHE A 237 -5.08 -10.20 5.93
C PHE A 237 -4.06 -10.42 7.05
N PHE A 238 -4.08 -11.56 7.73
CA PHE A 238 -3.03 -11.96 8.66
C PHE A 238 -1.67 -12.03 7.97
N VAL A 239 -1.59 -12.73 6.82
CA VAL A 239 -0.36 -12.82 6.01
C VAL A 239 0.06 -11.44 5.51
N SER A 240 -0.89 -10.62 5.05
CA SER A 240 -0.62 -9.24 4.63
C SER A 240 -0.01 -8.40 5.75
N GLY A 241 -0.59 -8.45 6.96
CA GLY A 241 -0.07 -7.73 8.12
C GLY A 241 1.34 -8.20 8.51
N PHE A 242 1.53 -9.49 8.60
CA PHE A 242 2.84 -10.07 8.87
C PHE A 242 3.88 -9.68 7.81
N TRP A 243 3.52 -9.65 6.54
CA TRP A 243 4.40 -9.25 5.45
C TRP A 243 4.79 -7.76 5.50
N HIS A 244 3.90 -6.87 5.92
CA HIS A 244 4.18 -5.43 5.96
C HIS A 244 5.31 -5.09 6.94
N GLY A 245 5.35 -5.71 8.12
CA GLY A 245 6.39 -5.41 9.10
C GLY A 245 6.63 -6.49 10.12
N ALA A 246 7.86 -6.55 10.63
CA ALA A 246 8.27 -7.44 11.70
C ALA A 246 7.87 -6.85 13.06
N GLY A 247 6.58 -6.77 13.34
CA GLY A 247 6.02 -6.21 14.58
C GLY A 247 4.58 -6.67 14.83
N TRP A 248 4.20 -6.76 16.09
CA TRP A 248 2.85 -7.16 16.49
C TRP A 248 1.79 -6.12 16.10
N THR A 249 2.14 -4.84 16.00
CA THR A 249 1.25 -3.77 15.52
C THR A 249 0.78 -4.04 14.08
N PHE A 250 1.67 -4.53 13.21
CA PHE A 250 1.34 -4.92 11.84
C PHE A 250 0.44 -6.16 11.80
N VAL A 251 0.68 -7.14 12.66
CA VAL A 251 -0.16 -8.34 12.76
C VAL A 251 -1.59 -7.96 13.17
N VAL A 252 -1.73 -7.14 14.21
CA VAL A 252 -3.05 -6.65 14.67
C VAL A 252 -3.69 -5.77 13.63
N TRP A 253 -2.92 -4.90 12.95
CA TRP A 253 -3.41 -4.13 11.81
C TRP A 253 -4.02 -5.04 10.74
N GLY A 254 -3.34 -6.12 10.36
CA GLY A 254 -3.86 -7.10 9.41
C GLY A 254 -5.17 -7.73 9.88
N ILE A 255 -5.22 -8.21 11.14
CA ILE A 255 -6.42 -8.81 11.73
C ILE A 255 -7.60 -7.84 11.71
N VAL A 256 -7.40 -6.57 12.12
CA VAL A 256 -8.47 -5.54 12.14
C VAL A 256 -8.98 -5.28 10.72
N ASN A 257 -8.09 -5.16 9.72
CA ASN A 257 -8.50 -5.03 8.31
C ASN A 257 -9.32 -6.24 7.84
N GLY A 258 -8.88 -7.46 8.18
CA GLY A 258 -9.61 -8.68 7.88
C GLY A 258 -11.02 -8.68 8.47
N ILE A 259 -11.18 -8.27 9.73
CA ILE A 259 -12.48 -8.14 10.40
C ILE A 259 -13.37 -7.12 9.68
N LEU A 260 -12.85 -5.92 9.37
CA LEU A 260 -13.60 -4.87 8.68
C LEU A 260 -14.06 -5.32 7.27
N VAL A 261 -13.22 -6.03 6.54
CA VAL A 261 -13.58 -6.62 5.24
C VAL A 261 -14.65 -7.71 5.41
N CYS A 262 -14.54 -8.56 6.42
CA CYS A 262 -15.54 -9.58 6.72
C CYS A 262 -16.90 -8.95 7.08
N ILE A 263 -16.92 -7.88 7.89
CA ILE A 263 -18.14 -7.13 8.23
C ILE A 263 -18.75 -6.50 6.97
N ALA A 264 -17.93 -5.82 6.15
CA ALA A 264 -18.41 -5.23 4.89
C ALA A 264 -19.00 -6.28 3.94
N SER A 265 -18.31 -7.42 3.78
CA SER A 265 -18.78 -8.53 2.96
C SER A 265 -20.09 -9.15 3.50
N TYR A 266 -20.22 -9.31 4.82
CA TYR A 266 -21.46 -9.80 5.44
C TYR A 266 -22.61 -8.85 5.16
N ARG A 267 -22.42 -7.55 5.37
CA ARG A 267 -23.43 -6.51 5.08
C ARG A 267 -23.84 -6.50 3.62
N ASN A 268 -22.88 -6.56 2.69
CA ASN A 268 -23.13 -6.60 1.25
C ASN A 268 -23.92 -7.85 0.86
N LYS A 269 -23.59 -9.00 1.42
CA LYS A 269 -24.30 -10.27 1.19
C LYS A 269 -25.76 -10.21 1.67
N HIS A 270 -26.05 -9.49 2.73
CA HIS A 270 -27.40 -9.32 3.30
C HIS A 270 -28.12 -8.06 2.82
N ASN A 271 -27.62 -7.41 1.74
CA ASN A 271 -28.19 -6.18 1.16
C ASN A 271 -28.34 -5.01 2.16
N MET A 272 -27.50 -4.96 3.20
CA MET A 272 -27.50 -3.89 4.20
C MET A 272 -26.79 -2.66 3.65
N LYS A 273 -27.49 -1.88 2.81
CA LYS A 273 -26.92 -0.73 2.11
C LYS A 273 -26.67 0.44 3.06
N THR A 274 -25.49 1.06 2.95
CA THR A 274 -25.19 2.35 3.57
C THR A 274 -25.28 3.42 2.48
N PRO A 275 -25.97 4.55 2.69
CA PRO A 275 -25.95 5.66 1.74
C PRO A 275 -24.51 6.13 1.48
N LEU A 276 -24.21 6.54 0.26
CA LEU A 276 -22.82 6.92 -0.14
C LEU A 276 -22.29 8.08 0.71
N TRP A 277 -23.12 9.06 1.04
CA TRP A 277 -22.76 10.22 1.86
C TRP A 277 -22.31 9.85 3.27
N LEU A 278 -22.73 8.68 3.78
CA LEU A 278 -22.31 8.15 5.09
C LEU A 278 -21.19 7.09 4.92
N GLY A 279 -21.32 6.22 3.91
CA GLY A 279 -20.37 5.11 3.68
C GLY A 279 -18.97 5.58 3.37
N ILE A 280 -18.83 6.59 2.52
CA ILE A 280 -17.50 7.13 2.13
C ILE A 280 -16.78 7.77 3.32
N PRO A 281 -17.35 8.72 4.07
CA PRO A 281 -16.69 9.28 5.26
C PRO A 281 -16.39 8.22 6.33
N LEU A 282 -17.33 7.32 6.59
CA LEU A 282 -17.11 6.26 7.58
C LEU A 282 -15.95 5.34 7.20
N THR A 283 -15.86 4.95 5.93
CA THR A 283 -14.77 4.11 5.43
C THR A 283 -13.42 4.85 5.55
N PHE A 284 -13.39 6.14 5.24
CA PHE A 284 -12.19 6.96 5.40
C PHE A 284 -11.77 7.08 6.87
N ILE A 285 -12.72 7.38 7.79
CA ILE A 285 -12.44 7.47 9.22
C ILE A 285 -11.90 6.13 9.77
N LEU A 286 -12.52 5.00 9.39
CA LEU A 286 -12.01 3.68 9.76
C LEU A 286 -10.61 3.42 9.20
N ALA A 287 -10.33 3.86 7.97
CA ALA A 287 -8.98 3.76 7.40
C ALA A 287 -7.96 4.58 8.19
N VAL A 288 -8.32 5.79 8.68
CA VAL A 288 -7.48 6.59 9.57
C VAL A 288 -7.20 5.85 10.87
N PHE A 289 -8.21 5.31 11.57
CA PHE A 289 -8.03 4.54 12.80
C PHE A 289 -7.10 3.33 12.62
N VAL A 290 -7.33 2.59 11.55
CA VAL A 290 -6.49 1.41 11.25
C VAL A 290 -5.07 1.82 10.89
N ARG A 291 -4.89 2.99 10.26
CA ARG A 291 -3.57 3.53 9.90
C ARG A 291 -2.74 3.89 11.15
N VAL A 292 -3.36 4.33 12.23
CA VAL A 292 -2.66 4.57 13.51
C VAL A 292 -1.92 3.32 13.99
N LEU A 293 -2.53 2.13 13.91
CA LEU A 293 -1.85 0.86 14.25
C LEU A 293 -0.65 0.57 13.33
N PHE A 294 -0.75 0.97 12.06
CA PHE A 294 0.30 0.72 11.06
C PHE A 294 1.53 1.60 11.28
N VAL A 295 1.35 2.87 11.64
CA VAL A 295 2.45 3.84 11.78
C VAL A 295 3.09 3.80 13.15
N SER A 296 2.36 3.41 14.19
CA SER A 296 2.85 3.42 15.57
C SER A 296 3.94 2.37 15.81
N ASN A 297 5.01 2.78 16.47
CA ASN A 297 6.12 1.90 16.82
C ASN A 297 5.73 0.82 17.85
N THR A 298 4.84 1.18 18.79
CA THR A 298 4.37 0.29 19.84
C THR A 298 2.84 0.33 19.99
N PHE A 299 2.25 -0.65 20.65
CA PHE A 299 0.82 -0.60 21.02
C PHE A 299 0.50 0.54 21.98
N THR A 300 1.44 0.89 22.85
CA THR A 300 1.29 2.03 23.76
C THR A 300 1.16 3.34 22.99
N ASP A 301 2.01 3.56 21.99
CA ASP A 301 1.92 4.74 21.14
C ASP A 301 0.60 4.78 20.37
N ALA A 302 0.21 3.64 19.75
CA ALA A 302 -1.09 3.53 19.09
C ALA A 302 -2.26 3.86 20.01
N TRP A 303 -2.21 3.34 21.26
CA TRP A 303 -3.23 3.63 22.27
C TRP A 303 -3.27 5.10 22.66
N TYR A 304 -2.12 5.74 22.85
CA TYR A 304 -2.07 7.17 23.21
C TYR A 304 -2.65 8.05 22.09
N VAL A 305 -2.33 7.75 20.83
CA VAL A 305 -2.90 8.48 19.68
C VAL A 305 -4.41 8.25 19.61
N LEU A 306 -4.87 7.00 19.66
CA LEU A 306 -6.31 6.69 19.64
C LEU A 306 -7.05 7.33 20.81
N ARG A 307 -6.49 7.31 22.02
CA ARG A 307 -7.05 8.00 23.18
C ARG A 307 -7.09 9.52 22.97
N GLY A 308 -6.02 10.08 22.40
CA GLY A 308 -5.95 11.50 22.06
C GLY A 308 -7.07 11.92 21.10
N MET A 309 -7.42 11.08 20.12
CA MET A 309 -8.54 11.33 19.19
C MET A 309 -9.90 11.45 19.87
N PHE A 310 -10.05 11.02 21.13
CA PHE A 310 -11.26 11.14 21.94
C PHE A 310 -11.05 12.04 23.17
N ASN A 311 -9.93 12.77 23.25
CA ASN A 311 -9.62 13.67 24.36
C ASN A 311 -10.32 15.04 24.19
N PHE A 312 -11.66 15.04 24.31
CA PHE A 312 -12.48 16.25 24.14
C PHE A 312 -12.16 17.34 25.16
N SER A 313 -11.55 17.00 26.31
CA SER A 313 -11.16 17.99 27.32
C SER A 313 -10.12 19.00 26.81
N THR A 314 -9.37 18.65 25.78
CA THR A 314 -8.38 19.54 25.14
C THR A 314 -8.96 20.37 23.98
N LEU A 315 -10.25 20.17 23.66
CA LEU A 315 -10.91 20.87 22.56
C LEU A 315 -11.47 22.22 23.04
N HIS A 316 -10.66 23.25 23.00
CA HIS A 316 -11.04 24.63 23.30
C HIS A 316 -10.54 25.60 22.23
N LEU A 317 -11.12 26.78 22.16
CA LEU A 317 -10.91 27.71 21.04
C LEU A 317 -9.44 28.12 20.86
N SER A 318 -8.70 28.32 21.97
CA SER A 318 -7.27 28.62 21.89
C SER A 318 -6.47 27.44 21.29
N ALA A 319 -6.76 26.22 21.69
CA ALA A 319 -6.07 25.04 21.13
C ALA A 319 -6.33 24.87 19.61
N ILE A 320 -7.56 25.21 19.16
CA ILE A 320 -7.88 25.22 17.73
C ILE A 320 -7.04 26.29 17.01
N LYS A 321 -7.00 27.51 17.56
CA LYS A 321 -6.23 28.62 17.01
C LYS A 321 -4.73 28.28 16.95
N ASP A 322 -4.17 27.78 18.05
CA ASP A 322 -2.74 27.44 18.14
C ASP A 322 -2.37 26.32 17.16
N ALA A 323 -3.19 25.29 17.02
CA ALA A 323 -3.00 24.22 16.07
C ALA A 323 -3.04 24.71 14.60
N LEU A 324 -4.00 25.60 14.28
CA LEU A 324 -4.14 26.14 12.93
C LEU A 324 -3.03 27.14 12.59
N MET A 325 -2.61 27.99 13.55
CA MET A 325 -1.59 29.01 13.28
C MET A 325 -0.17 28.48 13.37
N GLY A 326 0.07 27.43 14.16
CA GLY A 326 1.39 26.84 14.32
C GLY A 326 1.90 26.12 13.06
N ASN A 327 0.99 25.44 12.31
CA ASN A 327 1.33 24.63 11.13
C ASN A 327 0.33 24.88 9.98
N TRP A 328 -0.02 26.13 9.73
CA TRP A 328 -1.06 26.49 8.75
C TRP A 328 -0.78 25.97 7.34
N ASP A 329 0.47 25.93 6.94
CA ASP A 329 0.97 25.41 5.67
C ASP A 329 0.69 23.92 5.54
N MET A 330 0.95 23.11 6.58
CA MET A 330 0.65 21.67 6.60
C MET A 330 -0.86 21.43 6.62
N TRP A 331 -1.65 22.28 7.28
CA TRP A 331 -3.12 22.22 7.21
C TRP A 331 -3.61 22.45 5.78
N LEU A 332 -3.09 23.46 5.10
CA LEU A 332 -3.46 23.76 3.71
C LEU A 332 -3.06 22.63 2.78
N LEU A 333 -1.83 22.09 2.94
CA LEU A 333 -1.34 21.01 2.12
C LEU A 333 -2.16 19.71 2.33
N ASN A 334 -2.53 19.41 3.58
CA ASN A 334 -3.36 18.25 3.90
C ASN A 334 -4.78 18.39 3.33
N LEU A 335 -5.40 19.56 3.46
CA LEU A 335 -6.71 19.86 2.85
C LEU A 335 -6.64 19.78 1.32
N PHE A 336 -5.60 20.28 0.70
CA PHE A 336 -5.37 20.16 -0.74
C PHE A 336 -5.22 18.69 -1.16
N GLY A 337 -4.44 17.89 -0.42
CA GLY A 337 -4.32 16.47 -0.64
C GLY A 337 -5.67 15.74 -0.54
N LEU A 338 -6.46 16.04 0.49
CA LEU A 338 -7.83 15.50 0.64
C LEU A 338 -8.73 15.91 -0.53
N ALA A 339 -8.66 17.16 -0.98
CA ALA A 339 -9.42 17.62 -2.14
C ALA A 339 -9.05 16.82 -3.41
N ILE A 340 -7.77 16.56 -3.63
CA ILE A 340 -7.32 15.68 -4.72
C ILE A 340 -7.90 14.28 -4.54
N CYS A 341 -7.83 13.69 -3.36
CA CYS A 341 -8.34 12.35 -3.10
C CYS A 341 -9.84 12.20 -3.46
N TRP A 342 -10.66 13.22 -3.17
CA TRP A 342 -12.12 13.13 -3.33
C TRP A 342 -12.63 13.72 -4.63
N PHE A 343 -12.02 14.78 -5.17
CA PHE A 343 -12.59 15.53 -6.30
C PHE A 343 -11.90 15.29 -7.63
N THR A 344 -10.62 14.85 -7.65
CA THR A 344 -9.93 14.62 -8.93
C THR A 344 -10.15 13.20 -9.47
N PRO A 345 -10.03 13.00 -10.80
CA PRO A 345 -9.99 11.68 -11.40
C PRO A 345 -8.68 10.96 -11.06
N THR A 346 -8.65 9.64 -11.24
CA THR A 346 -7.40 8.86 -11.14
C THR A 346 -6.45 9.19 -12.29
N THR A 347 -5.15 9.01 -12.10
CA THR A 347 -4.13 9.17 -13.14
C THR A 347 -4.50 8.40 -14.41
N LYS A 348 -5.01 7.17 -14.27
CA LYS A 348 -5.50 6.38 -15.40
C LYS A 348 -6.59 7.11 -16.20
N LYS A 349 -7.60 7.67 -15.55
CA LYS A 349 -8.66 8.43 -16.22
C LYS A 349 -8.14 9.70 -16.88
N MET A 350 -7.15 10.37 -16.27
CA MET A 350 -6.52 11.55 -16.88
C MET A 350 -5.79 11.21 -18.18
N THR A 351 -5.27 9.99 -18.28
CA THR A 351 -4.50 9.52 -19.44
C THR A 351 -5.33 8.88 -20.54
N GLU A 352 -6.58 8.50 -20.29
CA GLU A 352 -7.48 7.91 -21.29
C GLU A 352 -7.70 8.82 -22.52
N HIS A 353 -7.62 10.14 -22.34
CA HIS A 353 -7.78 11.15 -23.39
C HIS A 353 -6.50 11.95 -23.65
N PHE A 354 -5.36 11.43 -23.20
CA PHE A 354 -4.08 12.10 -23.40
C PHE A 354 -3.79 12.28 -24.89
N LYS A 355 -3.44 13.52 -25.26
CA LYS A 355 -2.90 13.86 -26.59
C LYS A 355 -1.67 14.72 -26.36
N PRO A 356 -0.52 14.38 -26.94
CA PRO A 356 0.70 15.19 -26.79
C PRO A 356 0.47 16.58 -27.39
N ASN A 357 0.32 17.57 -26.52
CA ASN A 357 0.17 18.98 -26.89
C ASN A 357 0.77 19.88 -25.80
N TRP A 358 0.89 21.18 -26.09
CA TRP A 358 1.51 22.15 -25.20
C TRP A 358 0.84 22.25 -23.80
N LYS A 359 -0.46 21.97 -23.68
CA LYS A 359 -1.18 21.97 -22.40
C LYS A 359 -0.67 20.85 -21.48
N TYR A 360 -0.52 19.63 -22.00
CA TYR A 360 0.03 18.52 -21.23
C TYR A 360 1.52 18.70 -20.94
N LEU A 361 2.26 19.40 -21.81
CA LEU A 361 3.64 19.78 -21.54
C LEU A 361 3.75 20.73 -20.34
N LEU A 362 2.87 21.73 -20.26
CA LEU A 362 2.80 22.61 -19.09
C LEU A 362 2.48 21.82 -17.81
N TYR A 363 1.51 20.92 -17.85
CA TYR A 363 1.21 20.06 -16.69
C TYR A 363 2.39 19.18 -16.25
N ALA A 364 3.26 18.79 -17.18
CA ALA A 364 4.43 17.98 -16.86
C ALA A 364 5.62 18.82 -16.36
N ALA A 365 5.62 20.11 -16.63
CA ALA A 365 6.71 21.04 -16.31
C ALA A 365 6.49 21.80 -14.98
N THR A 366 5.24 21.86 -14.50
CA THR A 366 4.86 22.46 -13.20
C THR A 366 4.81 21.43 -12.09
#